data_413d7de95291ecdb64a118ba789db01d
#
_entry.id   413d7de95291ecdb64a118ba789db01d
#
_cell.length_a   1.000
_cell.length_b   1.000
_cell.length_c   1.000
_cell.angle_alpha   90.00
_cell.angle_beta   90.00
_cell.angle_gamma   90.00
#
_symmetry.space_group_name_H-M   'P 1'
#
loop_
_entity.id
_entity.type
_entity.pdbx_description
1 polymer ?
#
loop_
_entity_poly.entity_id
_entity_poly.type
_entity_poly.pdbx_seq_one_letter_code
_entity_poly.pdbx_strand_id
1 'polypeptide(L)'
;MKKKFKLFATIGSLALAVCMMTIGVLAAAQVTLNVNSTVSFSSVSSFVDISASVTGFASQEEGKEDTYTFTHDKTQPNKAPGAWDVGALTFDESHKTITYKITVTNQSEFAVKMAVTGAPSPTAQLGVNTSNTGETSIAPDGKGVYTLTLTLKDFSASMKAVNVNLNVTITAAA
;
A
#
# COMPACT_ATOMS: atom_id res chain seq x y z
N MET A 1 2.28 4.51 65.80
CA MET A 1 3.08 4.32 64.60
C MET A 1 2.56 3.25 63.63
N LYS A 2 2.07 2.09 64.09
CA LYS A 2 1.59 0.98 63.23
C LYS A 2 0.40 1.32 62.29
N LYS A 3 -0.54 2.20 62.66
CA LYS A 3 -1.69 2.58 61.84
C LYS A 3 -1.29 3.51 60.63
N LYS A 4 -0.33 4.41 60.83
CA LYS A 4 0.12 5.31 59.77
C LYS A 4 0.90 4.57 58.67
N PHE A 5 1.69 3.55 59.08
CA PHE A 5 2.46 2.72 58.12
C PHE A 5 1.57 1.87 57.21
N LYS A 6 0.44 1.33 57.75
CA LYS A 6 -0.52 0.60 56.92
C LYS A 6 -1.22 1.49 55.87
N LEU A 7 -1.52 2.75 56.24
CA LEU A 7 -2.14 3.69 55.32
C LEU A 7 -1.22 4.04 54.14
N PHE A 8 0.05 4.32 54.42
CA PHE A 8 1.03 4.59 53.36
C PHE A 8 1.31 3.37 52.46
N ALA A 9 1.31 2.17 52.98
CA ALA A 9 1.45 0.95 52.17
C ALA A 9 0.25 0.73 51.26
N THR A 10 -0.97 1.04 51.70
CA THR A 10 -2.20 0.88 50.91
C THR A 10 -2.29 1.92 49.80
N ILE A 11 -1.92 3.19 50.09
CA ILE A 11 -1.90 4.26 49.09
C ILE A 11 -0.82 4.01 48.04
N GLY A 12 0.37 3.54 48.46
CA GLY A 12 1.46 3.19 47.52
C GLY A 12 1.08 2.06 46.57
N SER A 13 0.45 0.97 47.09
CA SER A 13 0.01 -0.14 46.24
C SER A 13 -1.11 0.24 45.27
N LEU A 14 -2.03 1.13 45.67
CA LEU A 14 -3.08 1.63 44.77
C LEU A 14 -2.52 2.51 43.66
N ALA A 15 -1.56 3.39 43.97
CA ALA A 15 -0.89 4.22 42.98
C ALA A 15 -0.10 3.35 41.96
N LEU A 16 0.56 2.30 42.41
CA LEU A 16 1.29 1.37 41.55
C LEU A 16 0.34 0.58 40.62
N ALA A 17 -0.81 0.16 41.15
CA ALA A 17 -1.82 -0.54 40.35
C ALA A 17 -2.44 0.35 39.25
N VAL A 18 -2.70 1.64 39.57
CA VAL A 18 -3.20 2.61 38.58
C VAL A 18 -2.15 2.89 37.50
N CYS A 19 -0.86 3.02 37.87
CA CYS A 19 0.21 3.19 36.88
C CYS A 19 0.37 1.96 35.98
N MET A 20 0.26 0.74 36.52
CA MET A 20 0.31 -0.48 35.69
C MET A 20 -0.89 -0.61 34.76
N MET A 21 -2.10 -0.22 35.17
CA MET A 21 -3.27 -0.22 34.30
C MET A 21 -3.14 0.80 33.17
N THR A 22 -2.61 1.99 33.44
CA THR A 22 -2.42 3.01 32.39
C THR A 22 -1.34 2.60 31.37
N ILE A 23 -0.24 1.97 31.81
CA ILE A 23 0.78 1.44 30.91
C ILE A 23 0.24 0.25 30.09
N GLY A 24 -0.55 -0.63 30.72
CA GLY A 24 -1.18 -1.76 30.04
C GLY A 24 -2.20 -1.32 28.96
N VAL A 25 -2.97 -0.24 29.21
CA VAL A 25 -3.92 0.29 28.25
C VAL A 25 -3.21 1.00 27.08
N LEU A 26 -2.09 1.69 27.33
CA LEU A 26 -1.30 2.32 26.26
C LEU A 26 -0.56 1.29 25.39
N ALA A 27 -0.13 0.16 25.95
CA ALA A 27 0.50 -0.92 25.19
C ALA A 27 -0.49 -1.72 24.32
N ALA A 28 -1.79 -1.68 24.63
CA ALA A 28 -2.83 -2.39 23.88
C ALA A 28 -3.35 -1.61 22.66
N ALA A 29 -2.92 -0.36 22.44
CA ALA A 29 -3.49 0.56 21.45
C ALA A 29 -2.71 0.62 20.11
N GLN A 30 -1.66 -0.17 19.91
CA GLN A 30 -1.02 -0.26 18.60
C GLN A 30 -1.74 -1.30 17.73
N VAL A 31 -2.87 -0.89 17.16
CA VAL A 31 -3.54 -1.70 16.14
C VAL A 31 -2.83 -1.45 14.81
N THR A 32 -2.23 -2.49 14.26
CA THR A 32 -1.67 -2.49 12.90
C THR A 32 -2.64 -3.21 11.96
N LEU A 33 -2.83 -2.69 10.75
CA LEU A 33 -3.60 -3.34 9.70
C LEU A 33 -2.66 -3.71 8.55
N ASN A 34 -2.65 -4.99 8.19
CA ASN A 34 -1.85 -5.47 7.08
C ASN A 34 -2.55 -5.24 5.74
N VAL A 35 -1.77 -4.80 4.75
CA VAL A 35 -2.17 -4.66 3.36
C VAL A 35 -1.29 -5.59 2.53
N ASN A 36 -1.83 -6.72 2.08
CA ASN A 36 -1.11 -7.66 1.22
C ASN A 36 -1.19 -7.18 -0.22
N SER A 37 -0.06 -7.02 -0.89
CA SER A 37 0.00 -6.34 -2.18
C SER A 37 0.80 -7.09 -3.22
N THR A 38 0.19 -7.28 -4.39
CA THR A 38 0.86 -7.71 -5.62
C THR A 38 0.44 -6.83 -6.78
N VAL A 39 1.36 -6.54 -7.68
CA VAL A 39 1.10 -5.81 -8.92
C VAL A 39 1.62 -6.63 -10.08
N SER A 40 0.73 -7.04 -10.98
CA SER A 40 1.07 -7.78 -12.18
C SER A 40 1.04 -6.87 -13.40
N PHE A 41 2.00 -7.02 -14.28
CA PHE A 41 2.09 -6.28 -15.53
C PHE A 41 1.95 -7.24 -16.70
N SER A 42 1.07 -6.93 -17.63
CA SER A 42 0.96 -7.61 -18.92
C SER A 42 1.07 -6.60 -20.05
N SER A 43 1.92 -6.85 -21.01
CA SER A 43 2.08 -6.03 -22.21
C SER A 43 2.06 -6.93 -23.44
N VAL A 44 1.29 -6.54 -24.43
CA VAL A 44 1.23 -7.24 -25.75
C VAL A 44 2.48 -6.91 -26.57
N SER A 45 3.14 -5.81 -26.25
CA SER A 45 4.41 -5.42 -26.86
C SER A 45 5.35 -4.86 -25.79
N SER A 46 6.61 -5.26 -25.81
CA SER A 46 7.64 -4.80 -24.89
C SER A 46 8.13 -3.38 -25.13
N PHE A 47 7.30 -2.52 -25.77
CA PHE A 47 7.67 -1.16 -26.14
C PHE A 47 7.29 -0.10 -25.11
N VAL A 48 7.30 -0.47 -23.82
CA VAL A 48 6.97 0.46 -22.74
C VAL A 48 8.00 0.39 -21.63
N ASP A 49 8.29 1.53 -21.01
CA ASP A 49 8.96 1.59 -19.72
C ASP A 49 7.93 1.70 -18.62
N ILE A 50 8.17 1.00 -17.52
CA ILE A 50 7.29 1.03 -16.35
C ILE A 50 8.12 1.46 -15.14
N SER A 51 7.59 2.41 -14.38
CA SER A 51 8.11 2.79 -13.07
C SER A 51 6.95 2.79 -12.09
N ALA A 52 7.07 2.03 -11.02
CA ALA A 52 6.05 1.98 -9.98
C ALA A 52 6.67 2.19 -8.60
N SER A 53 5.91 2.74 -7.67
CA SER A 53 6.32 2.95 -6.29
C SER A 53 5.13 2.84 -5.34
N VAL A 54 5.41 2.46 -4.09
CA VAL A 54 4.46 2.55 -2.98
C VAL A 54 5.06 3.37 -1.85
N THR A 55 4.24 4.19 -1.20
CA THR A 55 4.67 5.10 -0.14
C THR A 55 3.61 5.22 0.95
N GLY A 56 4.01 5.73 2.13
CA GLY A 56 3.09 6.08 3.22
C GLY A 56 2.76 4.93 4.17
N PHE A 57 3.39 3.77 4.06
CA PHE A 57 3.22 2.63 4.95
C PHE A 57 4.11 2.75 6.21
N ALA A 58 3.71 2.11 7.30
CA ALA A 58 4.47 2.08 8.55
C ALA A 58 5.65 1.10 8.49
N SER A 59 5.41 -0.08 7.94
CA SER A 59 6.44 -1.10 7.72
C SER A 59 6.07 -1.96 6.51
N GLN A 60 7.09 -2.59 5.94
CA GLN A 60 6.98 -3.51 4.81
C GLN A 60 7.60 -4.85 5.19
N GLU A 61 7.12 -5.93 4.59
CA GLU A 61 7.68 -7.26 4.74
C GLU A 61 9.14 -7.28 4.27
N GLU A 62 10.01 -7.96 5.03
CA GLU A 62 11.43 -8.06 4.72
C GLU A 62 11.67 -8.73 3.35
N GLY A 63 12.60 -8.18 2.58
CA GLY A 63 12.96 -8.70 1.26
C GLY A 63 12.00 -8.32 0.13
N LYS A 64 11.03 -7.44 0.39
CA LYS A 64 10.11 -6.89 -0.62
C LYS A 64 10.56 -5.50 -1.07
N GLU A 65 10.10 -5.09 -2.25
CA GLU A 65 10.52 -3.83 -2.87
C GLU A 65 9.39 -2.80 -2.84
N ASP A 66 9.71 -1.57 -2.46
CA ASP A 66 8.80 -0.42 -2.50
C ASP A 66 8.81 0.31 -3.86
N THR A 67 9.68 -0.12 -4.77
CA THR A 67 9.77 0.38 -6.14
C THR A 67 9.94 -0.76 -7.14
N TYR A 68 9.45 -0.54 -8.36
CA TYR A 68 9.60 -1.46 -9.49
C TYR A 68 9.97 -0.67 -10.74
N THR A 69 10.90 -1.20 -11.52
CA THR A 69 11.29 -0.61 -12.80
C THR A 69 11.43 -1.68 -13.87
N PHE A 70 10.80 -1.45 -15.01
CA PHE A 70 10.99 -2.23 -16.23
C PHE A 70 11.37 -1.25 -17.35
N THR A 71 12.48 -1.52 -18.02
CA THR A 71 12.94 -0.72 -19.17
C THR A 71 12.86 -1.58 -20.42
N HIS A 72 12.25 -1.00 -21.44
CA HIS A 72 12.18 -1.60 -22.77
C HIS A 72 13.59 -1.85 -23.33
N ASP A 73 13.79 -3.05 -23.85
CA ASP A 73 15.04 -3.44 -24.52
C ASP A 73 14.75 -3.78 -25.99
N LYS A 74 15.17 -2.93 -26.89
CA LYS A 74 15.00 -3.11 -28.35
C LYS A 74 15.68 -4.38 -28.87
N THR A 75 16.68 -4.91 -28.14
CA THR A 75 17.37 -6.16 -28.50
C THR A 75 16.65 -7.41 -28.02
N GLN A 76 15.69 -7.27 -27.10
CA GLN A 76 14.87 -8.34 -26.53
C GLN A 76 13.38 -7.99 -26.65
N PRO A 77 12.81 -7.98 -27.87
CA PRO A 77 11.46 -7.50 -28.11
C PRO A 77 10.36 -8.35 -27.43
N ASN A 78 10.70 -9.59 -27.03
CA ASN A 78 9.79 -10.51 -26.34
C ASN A 78 9.92 -10.46 -24.80
N LYS A 79 10.78 -9.61 -24.26
CA LYS A 79 10.90 -9.43 -22.82
C LYS A 79 9.67 -8.72 -22.30
N ALA A 80 8.86 -9.42 -21.51
CA ALA A 80 7.67 -8.85 -20.86
C ALA A 80 8.02 -8.30 -19.47
N PRO A 81 7.35 -7.25 -19.02
CA PRO A 81 7.39 -6.86 -17.61
C PRO A 81 6.86 -8.02 -16.76
N GLY A 82 7.47 -8.25 -15.61
CA GLY A 82 7.06 -9.29 -14.66
C GLY A 82 6.00 -8.80 -13.68
N ALA A 83 5.92 -9.48 -12.54
CA ALA A 83 5.15 -9.03 -11.40
C ALA A 83 6.07 -8.26 -10.43
N TRP A 84 5.51 -7.25 -9.80
CA TRP A 84 6.13 -6.54 -8.69
C TRP A 84 5.58 -7.11 -7.38
N ASP A 85 6.44 -7.73 -6.60
CA ASP A 85 6.12 -8.30 -5.30
C ASP A 85 6.33 -7.25 -4.21
N VAL A 86 5.29 -6.49 -3.93
CA VAL A 86 5.31 -5.44 -2.89
C VAL A 86 5.32 -6.04 -1.49
N GLY A 87 4.75 -7.23 -1.32
CA GLY A 87 4.60 -7.91 -0.04
C GLY A 87 3.51 -7.30 0.85
N ALA A 88 3.61 -7.59 2.15
CA ALA A 88 2.69 -7.04 3.14
C ALA A 88 3.19 -5.67 3.63
N LEU A 89 2.30 -4.68 3.58
CA LEU A 89 2.50 -3.34 4.12
C LEU A 89 1.62 -3.13 5.34
N THR A 90 1.99 -2.25 6.25
CA THR A 90 1.19 -1.97 7.44
C THR A 90 0.76 -0.52 7.53
N PHE A 91 -0.49 -0.31 7.98
CA PHE A 91 -0.95 0.95 8.53
C PHE A 91 -0.70 0.99 10.04
N ASP A 92 -0.45 2.17 10.58
CA ASP A 92 -0.49 2.48 12.01
C ASP A 92 -1.16 3.85 12.25
N GLU A 93 -1.16 4.33 13.49
CA GLU A 93 -1.78 5.62 13.82
C GLU A 93 -1.13 6.82 13.12
N SER A 94 0.15 6.72 12.77
CA SER A 94 0.92 7.76 12.09
C SER A 94 0.90 7.61 10.57
N HIS A 95 0.69 6.40 10.06
CA HIS A 95 0.70 6.05 8.65
C HIS A 95 -0.68 5.52 8.23
N LYS A 96 -1.61 6.44 8.02
CA LYS A 96 -3.02 6.12 7.66
C LYS A 96 -3.30 6.13 6.16
N THR A 97 -2.30 6.46 5.34
CA THR A 97 -2.46 6.57 3.90
C THR A 97 -1.33 5.86 3.18
N ILE A 98 -1.68 4.87 2.35
CA ILE A 98 -0.74 4.18 1.46
C ILE A 98 -1.07 4.57 0.02
N THR A 99 -0.06 4.97 -0.74
CA THR A 99 -0.23 5.40 -2.13
C THR A 99 0.63 4.56 -3.06
N TYR A 100 -0.01 3.90 -4.02
CA TYR A 100 0.63 3.25 -5.16
C TYR A 100 0.60 4.20 -6.35
N LYS A 101 1.75 4.38 -7.00
CA LYS A 101 1.86 5.18 -8.22
C LYS A 101 2.52 4.32 -9.29
N ILE A 102 1.84 4.16 -10.43
CA ILE A 102 2.34 3.41 -11.58
C ILE A 102 2.41 4.37 -12.77
N THR A 103 3.58 4.46 -13.38
CA THR A 103 3.83 5.28 -14.57
C THR A 103 4.26 4.37 -15.70
N VAL A 104 3.56 4.45 -16.82
CA VAL A 104 3.89 3.77 -18.07
C VAL A 104 4.32 4.82 -19.09
N THR A 105 5.51 4.68 -19.66
CA THR A 105 6.01 5.52 -20.74
C THR A 105 5.99 4.72 -22.04
N ASN A 106 5.30 5.23 -23.05
CA ASN A 106 5.21 4.58 -24.35
C ASN A 106 6.46 4.87 -25.18
N GLN A 107 7.20 3.83 -25.53
CA GLN A 107 8.42 3.88 -26.33
C GLN A 107 8.17 3.47 -27.80
N SER A 108 6.89 3.27 -28.18
CA SER A 108 6.51 2.87 -29.53
C SER A 108 6.11 4.08 -30.41
N GLU A 109 6.08 3.88 -31.71
CA GLU A 109 5.62 4.88 -32.69
C GLU A 109 4.09 4.98 -32.80
N PHE A 110 3.36 4.12 -32.10
CA PHE A 110 1.87 4.09 -32.08
C PHE A 110 1.33 4.31 -30.67
N ALA A 111 0.10 4.75 -30.56
CA ALA A 111 -0.54 4.90 -29.26
C ALA A 111 -0.78 3.53 -28.60
N VAL A 112 -0.64 3.48 -27.28
CA VAL A 112 -0.98 2.32 -26.45
C VAL A 112 -2.09 2.68 -25.48
N LYS A 113 -2.82 1.68 -25.00
CA LYS A 113 -3.83 1.81 -23.95
C LYS A 113 -3.33 1.15 -22.70
N MET A 114 -3.42 1.84 -21.56
CA MET A 114 -3.18 1.31 -20.24
C MET A 114 -4.52 1.14 -19.52
N ALA A 115 -4.77 -0.05 -18.99
CA ALA A 115 -5.90 -0.34 -18.11
C ALA A 115 -5.38 -0.91 -16.80
N VAL A 116 -5.95 -0.46 -15.66
CA VAL A 116 -5.60 -0.98 -14.33
C VAL A 116 -6.87 -1.46 -13.65
N THR A 117 -6.83 -2.70 -13.17
CA THR A 117 -7.93 -3.35 -12.45
C THR A 117 -7.44 -3.93 -11.13
N GLY A 118 -8.35 -4.37 -10.25
CA GLY A 118 -8.00 -5.06 -9.01
C GLY A 118 -7.78 -4.14 -7.80
N ALA A 119 -8.13 -2.85 -7.91
CA ALA A 119 -8.21 -1.99 -6.74
C ALA A 119 -9.25 -2.54 -5.74
N PRO A 120 -8.98 -2.51 -4.43
CA PRO A 120 -9.93 -2.97 -3.42
C PRO A 120 -11.19 -2.09 -3.41
N SER A 121 -12.29 -2.65 -2.96
CA SER A 121 -13.53 -1.87 -2.74
C SER A 121 -13.41 -1.03 -1.47
N PRO A 122 -13.96 0.21 -1.46
CA PRO A 122 -14.02 1.00 -0.24
C PRO A 122 -14.95 0.35 0.78
N THR A 123 -14.63 0.55 2.06
CA THR A 123 -15.45 0.12 3.20
C THR A 123 -15.69 1.28 4.16
N ALA A 124 -16.44 1.07 5.21
CA ALA A 124 -16.64 2.09 6.26
C ALA A 124 -15.30 2.52 6.87
N GLN A 125 -14.36 1.58 7.03
CA GLN A 125 -13.05 1.80 7.64
C GLN A 125 -11.95 2.20 6.63
N LEU A 126 -12.09 1.79 5.34
CA LEU A 126 -11.09 2.01 4.31
C LEU A 126 -11.63 2.90 3.19
N GLY A 127 -11.02 4.08 3.03
CA GLY A 127 -11.20 4.91 1.85
C GLY A 127 -10.31 4.39 0.71
N VAL A 128 -10.87 4.36 -0.50
CA VAL A 128 -10.14 3.99 -1.72
C VAL A 128 -10.37 5.09 -2.74
N ASN A 129 -9.30 5.67 -3.25
CA ASN A 129 -9.34 6.67 -4.31
C ASN A 129 -8.38 6.25 -5.43
N THR A 130 -8.87 6.28 -6.66
CA THR A 130 -8.09 5.93 -7.85
C THR A 130 -8.12 7.08 -8.84
N SER A 131 -6.97 7.44 -9.40
CA SER A 131 -6.91 8.30 -10.60
C SER A 131 -6.93 7.42 -11.85
N ASN A 132 -7.52 7.94 -12.92
CA ASN A 132 -7.58 7.24 -14.21
C ASN A 132 -8.24 5.85 -14.14
N THR A 133 -9.46 5.81 -13.64
CA THR A 133 -10.32 4.61 -13.69
C THR A 133 -10.79 4.38 -15.12
N GLY A 134 -10.26 3.38 -15.77
CA GLY A 134 -10.59 3.01 -17.15
C GLY A 134 -9.36 2.93 -18.05
N GLU A 135 -9.60 2.78 -19.34
CA GLU A 135 -8.52 2.76 -20.33
C GLU A 135 -7.97 4.18 -20.55
N THR A 136 -6.67 4.34 -20.36
CA THR A 136 -5.95 5.57 -20.68
C THR A 136 -5.14 5.37 -21.95
N SER A 137 -5.43 6.16 -22.98
CA SER A 137 -4.62 6.19 -24.21
C SER A 137 -3.33 7.00 -23.97
N ILE A 138 -2.20 6.43 -24.35
CA ILE A 138 -0.88 7.02 -24.21
C ILE A 138 -0.28 7.18 -25.62
N ALA A 139 -0.13 8.41 -26.06
CA ALA A 139 0.50 8.72 -27.35
C ALA A 139 1.97 8.24 -27.40
N PRO A 140 2.58 8.13 -28.60
CA PRO A 140 4.02 7.91 -28.73
C PRO A 140 4.82 8.88 -27.84
N ASP A 141 5.85 8.40 -27.17
CA ASP A 141 6.69 9.13 -26.21
C ASP A 141 5.91 9.73 -25.01
N GLY A 142 4.62 9.47 -24.92
CA GLY A 142 3.75 9.94 -23.85
C GLY A 142 3.85 9.09 -22.58
N LYS A 143 3.21 9.59 -21.49
CA LYS A 143 3.15 8.92 -20.18
C LYS A 143 1.70 8.75 -19.74
N GLY A 144 1.38 7.56 -19.27
CA GLY A 144 0.16 7.27 -18.51
C GLY A 144 0.50 7.09 -17.04
N VAL A 145 -0.27 7.71 -16.15
CA VAL A 145 -0.08 7.59 -14.70
C VAL A 145 -1.36 7.07 -14.06
N TYR A 146 -1.23 6.03 -13.25
CA TYR A 146 -2.28 5.52 -12.38
C TYR A 146 -1.84 5.71 -10.92
N THR A 147 -2.78 6.15 -10.08
CA THR A 147 -2.55 6.27 -8.64
C THR A 147 -3.70 5.60 -7.90
N LEU A 148 -3.35 4.72 -6.95
CA LEU A 148 -4.28 4.16 -5.97
C LEU A 148 -3.89 4.70 -4.60
N THR A 149 -4.82 5.37 -3.92
CA THR A 149 -4.64 5.84 -2.55
C THR A 149 -5.61 5.10 -1.63
N LEU A 150 -5.06 4.40 -0.66
CA LEU A 150 -5.78 3.75 0.43
C LEU A 150 -5.70 4.64 1.66
N THR A 151 -6.83 4.96 2.27
CA THR A 151 -6.88 5.78 3.49
C THR A 151 -7.62 5.02 4.58
N LEU A 152 -6.94 4.71 5.67
CA LEU A 152 -7.53 4.11 6.84
C LEU A 152 -8.28 5.19 7.64
N LYS A 153 -9.60 5.08 7.71
CA LYS A 153 -10.48 6.05 8.38
C LYS A 153 -10.62 5.78 9.87
N ASP A 154 -10.64 4.51 10.23
CA ASP A 154 -10.83 4.08 11.61
C ASP A 154 -10.11 2.76 11.87
N PHE A 155 -9.42 2.68 13.02
CA PHE A 155 -8.81 1.44 13.51
C PHE A 155 -9.84 0.66 14.33
N SER A 156 -10.24 -0.49 13.82
CA SER A 156 -11.12 -1.41 14.52
C SER A 156 -10.46 -2.76 14.69
N ALA A 157 -10.54 -3.34 15.87
CA ALA A 157 -10.02 -4.68 16.15
C ALA A 157 -10.67 -5.79 15.28
N SER A 158 -11.78 -5.49 14.60
CA SER A 158 -12.46 -6.39 13.67
C SER A 158 -11.98 -6.28 12.22
N MET A 159 -11.04 -5.37 11.92
CA MET A 159 -10.54 -5.19 10.56
C MET A 159 -9.72 -6.41 10.12
N LYS A 160 -10.10 -6.93 8.95
CA LYS A 160 -9.33 -7.97 8.27
C LYS A 160 -8.24 -7.30 7.42
N ALA A 161 -7.20 -8.07 7.09
CA ALA A 161 -6.18 -7.62 6.12
C ALA A 161 -6.85 -7.16 4.81
N VAL A 162 -6.31 -6.10 4.22
CA VAL A 162 -6.71 -5.59 2.90
C VAL A 162 -5.85 -6.26 1.85
N ASN A 163 -6.46 -6.80 0.79
CA ASN A 163 -5.72 -7.34 -0.35
C ASN A 163 -5.76 -6.35 -1.51
N VAL A 164 -4.60 -6.04 -2.05
CA VAL A 164 -4.41 -5.20 -3.23
C VAL A 164 -3.75 -6.05 -4.32
N ASN A 165 -4.52 -6.40 -5.35
CA ASN A 165 -4.05 -7.23 -6.47
C ASN A 165 -4.21 -6.44 -7.77
N LEU A 166 -3.34 -5.49 -8.02
CA LEU A 166 -3.42 -4.66 -9.22
C LEU A 166 -2.94 -5.44 -10.45
N ASN A 167 -3.75 -5.36 -11.52
CA ASN A 167 -3.39 -5.87 -12.84
C ASN A 167 -3.31 -4.69 -13.81
N VAL A 168 -2.11 -4.42 -14.30
CA VAL A 168 -1.81 -3.39 -15.29
C VAL A 168 -1.70 -4.05 -16.65
N THR A 169 -2.63 -3.76 -17.55
CA THR A 169 -2.66 -4.28 -18.91
C THR A 169 -2.33 -3.16 -19.88
N ILE A 170 -1.40 -3.41 -20.78
CA ILE A 170 -0.98 -2.48 -21.82
C ILE A 170 -1.20 -3.14 -23.18
N THR A 171 -2.01 -2.51 -24.03
CA THR A 171 -2.37 -3.00 -25.36
C THR A 171 -2.12 -1.93 -26.42
N ALA A 172 -1.98 -2.32 -27.68
CA ALA A 172 -1.98 -1.35 -28.77
C ALA A 172 -3.36 -0.63 -28.82
N ALA A 173 -3.34 0.66 -29.04
CA ALA A 173 -4.57 1.38 -29.37
C ALA A 173 -4.96 1.06 -30.82
N ALA A 174 -6.16 0.50 -31.03
CA ALA A 174 -6.71 0.28 -32.36
C ALA A 174 -7.07 1.61 -33.03
#